data_071c68229b86842572328332b3337256
#
_entry.id   071c68229b86842572328332b3337256
#
_cell.length_a   1.000
_cell.length_b   1.000
_cell.length_c   1.000
_cell.angle_alpha   90.00
_cell.angle_beta   90.00
_cell.angle_gamma   90.00
#
_symmetry.space_group_name_H-M   'P 1'
#
loop_
_entity.id
_entity.type
_entity.pdbx_description
1 polymer ?
#
loop_
_entity_poly.entity_id
_entity_poly.type
_entity_poly.pdbx_seq_one_letter_code
_entity_poly.pdbx_strand_id
1 'polypeptide(L)'
;MLWLALCLPALPLQLAERGLGETLPLAIIEGPPQRPVIAFCNLKAAAAGILPGQKLAAAQALAHDLIGLERNLERERLALQELACWGYQFSAQVVPFGGETASGLLLETGASCRLFDGHHALDRRIAAELRQLGYSAAFGYAPTPRAARWIGLARLHGRQEQRDAFEPATLENVLAPLPIACLEWDAGTVATLQALGLGRLGDLLRLPRTAFARRFGPERLDDLDRA
;
A
#
# COMPACT_ATOMS: atom_id res chain seq x y z
N MET A 1 -8.00 -2.38 -20.90
CA MET A 1 -7.95 -2.89 -19.52
C MET A 1 -7.92 -1.72 -18.55
N LEU A 2 -8.57 -1.83 -17.42
CA LEU A 2 -8.53 -0.85 -16.33
C LEU A 2 -8.36 -1.59 -15.01
N TRP A 3 -7.28 -1.35 -14.33
CA TRP A 3 -6.96 -1.98 -13.05
C TRP A 3 -7.31 -1.06 -11.89
N LEU A 4 -7.93 -1.63 -10.87
CA LEU A 4 -8.13 -1.03 -9.56
C LEU A 4 -7.18 -1.69 -8.58
N ALA A 5 -6.36 -0.90 -7.90
CA ALA A 5 -5.61 -1.33 -6.74
C ALA A 5 -6.36 -0.95 -5.45
N LEU A 6 -6.55 -1.91 -4.57
CA LEU A 6 -7.01 -1.73 -3.20
C LEU A 6 -5.79 -1.89 -2.28
N CYS A 7 -5.18 -0.78 -1.88
CA CYS A 7 -4.01 -0.79 -1.00
C CYS A 7 -4.47 -0.70 0.47
N LEU A 8 -4.23 -1.75 1.24
CA LEU A 8 -4.60 -1.85 2.65
C LEU A 8 -3.49 -1.27 3.53
N PRO A 9 -3.74 -0.16 4.25
CA PRO A 9 -2.73 0.36 5.17
C PRO A 9 -2.57 -0.57 6.37
N ALA A 10 -1.32 -0.88 6.74
CA ALA A 10 -1.02 -1.62 7.95
C ALA A 10 -1.95 -2.84 8.17
N LEU A 11 -2.07 -3.72 7.16
CA LEU A 11 -2.94 -4.90 7.22
C LEU A 11 -2.84 -5.67 8.56
N PRO A 12 -1.63 -5.93 9.13
CA PRO A 12 -1.54 -6.62 10.42
C PRO A 12 -2.23 -5.88 11.57
N LEU A 13 -2.23 -4.54 11.53
CA LEU A 13 -2.93 -3.72 12.51
C LEU A 13 -4.45 -3.84 12.37
N GLN A 14 -4.97 -3.73 11.14
CA GLN A 14 -6.41 -3.92 10.86
C GLN A 14 -6.90 -5.31 11.30
N LEU A 15 -6.09 -6.35 11.09
CA LEU A 15 -6.40 -7.71 11.56
C LEU A 15 -6.47 -7.81 13.08
N ALA A 16 -5.64 -7.07 13.80
CA ALA A 16 -5.65 -7.05 15.26
C ALA A 16 -6.85 -6.25 15.79
N GLU A 17 -7.15 -5.10 15.22
CA GLU A 17 -8.27 -4.23 15.61
C GLU A 17 -9.63 -4.89 15.41
N ARG A 18 -9.80 -5.71 14.37
CA ARG A 18 -11.03 -6.51 14.16
C ARG A 18 -11.34 -7.45 15.33
N GLY A 19 -10.31 -7.93 16.05
CA GLY A 19 -10.48 -8.83 17.19
C GLY A 19 -10.59 -8.11 18.54
N LEU A 20 -9.92 -6.97 18.69
CA LEU A 20 -9.77 -6.27 19.96
C LEU A 20 -10.59 -4.96 20.05
N GLY A 21 -11.06 -4.46 18.91
CA GLY A 21 -11.65 -3.13 18.79
C GLY A 21 -10.61 -2.01 18.81
N GLU A 22 -11.03 -0.80 18.41
CA GLU A 22 -10.16 0.38 18.29
C GLU A 22 -9.98 1.13 19.64
N THR A 23 -10.40 0.55 20.75
CA THR A 23 -10.51 1.27 22.04
C THR A 23 -9.19 1.37 22.80
N LEU A 24 -8.22 0.53 22.52
CA LEU A 24 -6.94 0.47 23.25
C LEU A 24 -5.76 0.92 22.37
N PRO A 25 -4.68 1.48 22.95
CA PRO A 25 -3.44 1.69 22.23
C PRO A 25 -2.86 0.34 21.81
N LEU A 26 -2.70 0.14 20.50
CA LEU A 26 -2.29 -1.12 19.90
C LEU A 26 -1.08 -0.91 18.99
N ALA A 27 -0.12 -1.82 19.07
CA ALA A 27 1.04 -1.86 18.21
C ALA A 27 1.32 -3.28 17.71
N ILE A 28 1.75 -3.39 16.47
CA ILE A 28 2.33 -4.60 15.92
C ILE A 28 3.84 -4.50 16.07
N ILE A 29 4.44 -5.55 16.60
CA ILE A 29 5.88 -5.61 16.87
C ILE A 29 6.57 -6.63 15.97
N GLU A 30 7.79 -6.32 15.61
CA GLU A 30 8.69 -7.17 14.82
C GLU A 30 10.08 -7.22 15.43
N GLY A 31 10.92 -8.14 14.93
CA GLY A 31 12.31 -8.28 15.30
C GLY A 31 12.55 -9.37 16.33
N PRO A 32 13.80 -9.52 16.80
CA PRO A 32 14.13 -10.58 17.74
C PRO A 32 13.46 -10.35 19.10
N PRO A 33 13.08 -11.42 19.82
CA PRO A 33 12.35 -11.33 21.10
C PRO A 33 13.06 -10.46 22.17
N GLN A 34 14.39 -10.35 22.10
CA GLN A 34 15.18 -9.53 23.03
C GLN A 34 15.17 -8.04 22.68
N ARG A 35 14.79 -7.67 21.45
CA ARG A 35 14.78 -6.29 20.97
C ARG A 35 13.63 -6.05 19.98
N PRO A 36 12.39 -6.28 20.39
CA PRO A 36 11.25 -6.03 19.52
C PRO A 36 11.10 -4.53 19.26
N VAL A 37 10.73 -4.19 18.02
CA VAL A 37 10.47 -2.82 17.58
C VAL A 37 9.02 -2.70 17.11
N ILE A 38 8.47 -1.52 17.22
CA ILE A 38 7.13 -1.20 16.70
C ILE A 38 7.20 -1.16 15.19
N ALA A 39 6.46 -2.03 14.50
CA ALA A 39 6.30 -2.01 13.05
C ALA A 39 5.13 -1.12 12.64
N PHE A 40 3.99 -1.26 13.31
CA PHE A 40 2.79 -0.46 13.10
C PHE A 40 2.16 -0.08 14.44
N CYS A 41 1.48 1.05 14.49
CA CYS A 41 0.70 1.46 15.65
C CYS A 41 -0.60 2.13 15.23
N ASN A 42 -1.66 1.98 16.03
CA ASN A 42 -2.94 2.62 15.78
C ASN A 42 -2.93 4.11 16.20
N LEU A 43 -4.00 4.82 15.87
CA LEU A 43 -4.13 6.24 16.17
C LEU A 43 -4.02 6.54 17.68
N LYS A 44 -4.51 5.66 18.55
CA LYS A 44 -4.40 5.84 20.01
C LYS A 44 -2.97 5.71 20.51
N ALA A 45 -2.24 4.70 20.04
CA ALA A 45 -0.82 4.57 20.34
C ALA A 45 -0.02 5.74 19.77
N ALA A 46 -0.31 6.18 18.55
CA ALA A 46 0.31 7.36 17.95
C ALA A 46 0.03 8.65 18.74
N ALA A 47 -1.18 8.83 19.24
CA ALA A 47 -1.56 9.97 20.10
C ALA A 47 -0.80 9.97 21.45
N ALA A 48 -0.38 8.79 21.93
CA ALA A 48 0.49 8.65 23.10
C ALA A 48 1.99 8.86 22.78
N GLY A 49 2.34 9.22 21.53
CA GLY A 49 3.73 9.46 21.10
C GLY A 49 4.48 8.19 20.65
N ILE A 50 3.77 7.09 20.42
CA ILE A 50 4.37 5.85 19.93
C ILE A 50 4.46 5.90 18.40
N LEU A 51 5.65 5.61 17.87
CA LEU A 51 5.96 5.68 16.46
C LEU A 51 6.61 4.37 15.98
N PRO A 52 6.40 3.99 14.70
CA PRO A 52 7.15 2.90 14.08
C PRO A 52 8.67 3.09 14.22
N GLY A 53 9.40 2.00 14.40
CA GLY A 53 10.86 1.98 14.65
C GLY A 53 11.27 2.13 16.11
N GLN A 54 10.39 2.54 17.01
CA GLN A 54 10.69 2.60 18.46
C GLN A 54 10.82 1.20 19.06
N LYS A 55 11.66 1.06 20.09
CA LYS A 55 11.73 -0.17 20.88
C LYS A 55 10.45 -0.34 21.70
N LEU A 56 9.96 -1.57 21.82
CA LEU A 56 8.75 -1.87 22.59
C LEU A 56 8.83 -1.35 24.04
N ALA A 57 9.96 -1.53 24.71
CA ALA A 57 10.13 -1.05 26.09
C ALA A 57 10.00 0.48 26.23
N ALA A 58 10.47 1.23 25.23
CA ALA A 58 10.31 2.69 25.21
C ALA A 58 8.85 3.08 24.94
N ALA A 59 8.15 2.37 24.05
CA ALA A 59 6.75 2.58 23.77
C ALA A 59 5.86 2.28 25.01
N GLN A 60 6.14 1.20 25.73
CA GLN A 60 5.44 0.84 26.96
C GLN A 60 5.65 1.85 28.10
N ALA A 61 6.78 2.56 28.12
CA ALA A 61 6.99 3.64 29.07
C ALA A 61 6.13 4.88 28.77
N LEU A 62 5.72 5.08 27.51
CA LEU A 62 4.80 6.16 27.08
C LEU A 62 3.33 5.80 27.36
N ALA A 63 2.96 4.54 27.17
CA ALA A 63 1.60 4.04 27.42
C ALA A 63 1.68 2.64 28.03
N HIS A 64 1.38 2.54 29.35
CA HIS A 64 1.47 1.25 30.07
C HIS A 64 0.35 0.27 29.70
N ASP A 65 -0.71 0.76 29.12
CA ASP A 65 -1.83 -0.01 28.57
C ASP A 65 -1.62 -0.40 27.09
N LEU A 66 -0.42 -0.16 26.53
CA LEU A 66 -0.09 -0.54 25.16
C LEU A 66 -0.12 -2.04 24.99
N ILE A 67 -0.97 -2.50 24.07
CA ILE A 67 -1.00 -3.89 23.63
C ILE A 67 -0.01 -4.07 22.48
N GLY A 68 1.06 -4.81 22.71
CA GLY A 68 2.02 -5.21 21.67
C GLY A 68 1.71 -6.61 21.17
N LEU A 69 1.42 -6.77 19.88
CA LEU A 69 1.17 -8.06 19.23
C LEU A 69 2.27 -8.36 18.22
N GLU A 70 2.79 -9.58 18.24
CA GLU A 70 3.74 -10.03 17.22
C GLU A 70 3.08 -10.09 15.83
N ARG A 71 3.80 -9.65 14.83
CA ARG A 71 3.36 -9.75 13.44
C ARG A 71 3.24 -11.21 13.03
N ASN A 72 2.16 -11.55 12.35
CA ASN A 72 1.89 -12.89 11.86
C ASN A 72 1.66 -12.86 10.34
N LEU A 73 2.72 -13.12 9.56
CA LEU A 73 2.68 -13.10 8.10
C LEU A 73 1.72 -14.15 7.52
N GLU A 74 1.56 -15.30 8.18
CA GLU A 74 0.62 -16.33 7.72
C GLU A 74 -0.83 -15.86 7.87
N ARG A 75 -1.16 -15.18 8.96
CA ARG A 75 -2.47 -14.57 9.16
C ARG A 75 -2.75 -13.47 8.12
N GLU A 76 -1.74 -12.66 7.78
CA GLU A 76 -1.84 -11.65 6.72
C GLU A 76 -2.09 -12.31 5.36
N ARG A 77 -1.35 -13.38 5.05
CA ARG A 77 -1.52 -14.14 3.80
C ARG A 77 -2.92 -14.75 3.69
N LEU A 78 -3.43 -15.36 4.74
CA LEU A 78 -4.78 -15.92 4.77
C LEU A 78 -5.85 -14.84 4.58
N ALA A 79 -5.72 -13.71 5.26
CA ALA A 79 -6.64 -12.59 5.11
C ALA A 79 -6.66 -12.03 3.68
N LEU A 80 -5.50 -11.93 3.02
CA LEU A 80 -5.42 -11.54 1.61
C LEU A 80 -6.10 -12.54 0.67
N GLN A 81 -6.00 -13.83 0.96
CA GLN A 81 -6.71 -14.86 0.20
C GLN A 81 -8.23 -14.78 0.38
N GLU A 82 -8.70 -14.57 1.61
CA GLU A 82 -10.13 -14.37 1.89
C GLU A 82 -10.66 -13.11 1.17
N LEU A 83 -9.91 -12.01 1.23
CA LEU A 83 -10.25 -10.79 0.52
C LEU A 83 -10.21 -10.97 -1.01
N ALA A 84 -9.29 -11.79 -1.54
CA ALA A 84 -9.28 -12.11 -2.96
C ALA A 84 -10.53 -12.89 -3.37
N CYS A 85 -10.95 -13.87 -2.56
CA CYS A 85 -12.22 -14.59 -2.79
C CYS A 85 -13.42 -13.63 -2.77
N TRP A 86 -13.46 -12.69 -1.81
CA TRP A 86 -14.47 -11.64 -1.76
C TRP A 86 -14.41 -10.74 -3.00
N GLY A 87 -13.22 -10.42 -3.49
CA GLY A 87 -13.00 -9.55 -4.65
C GLY A 87 -13.60 -10.09 -5.96
N TYR A 88 -13.76 -11.42 -6.09
CA TYR A 88 -14.31 -12.03 -7.30
C TYR A 88 -15.76 -11.62 -7.62
N GLN A 89 -16.50 -11.08 -6.68
CA GLN A 89 -17.82 -10.50 -6.96
C GLN A 89 -17.76 -9.21 -7.80
N PHE A 90 -16.59 -8.56 -7.85
CA PHE A 90 -16.38 -7.29 -8.58
C PHE A 90 -15.58 -7.45 -9.87
N SER A 91 -14.77 -8.49 -9.98
CA SER A 91 -13.90 -8.73 -11.12
C SER A 91 -13.61 -10.21 -11.30
N ALA A 92 -13.52 -10.65 -12.55
CA ALA A 92 -13.07 -12.01 -12.87
C ALA A 92 -11.54 -12.19 -12.70
N GLN A 93 -10.78 -11.09 -12.57
CA GLN A 93 -9.34 -11.12 -12.36
C GLN A 93 -9.00 -10.40 -11.08
N VAL A 94 -8.67 -11.15 -10.04
CA VAL A 94 -8.27 -10.65 -8.72
C VAL A 94 -6.90 -11.21 -8.37
N VAL A 95 -5.95 -10.33 -8.11
CA VAL A 95 -4.56 -10.71 -7.77
C VAL A 95 -4.20 -10.09 -6.42
N PRO A 96 -4.03 -10.89 -5.37
CA PRO A 96 -3.51 -10.38 -4.12
C PRO A 96 -2.02 -10.01 -4.26
N PHE A 97 -1.63 -8.94 -3.60
CA PHE A 97 -0.23 -8.58 -3.45
C PHE A 97 0.10 -8.33 -1.98
N GLY A 98 1.33 -8.65 -1.61
CA GLY A 98 1.87 -8.37 -0.28
C GLY A 98 3.28 -7.84 -0.40
N GLY A 99 3.70 -7.02 0.54
CA GLY A 99 5.01 -6.45 0.63
C GLY A 99 5.29 -5.93 2.04
N GLU A 100 6.50 -5.45 2.28
CA GLU A 100 6.90 -4.90 3.58
C GLU A 100 6.11 -3.64 3.94
N THR A 101 5.77 -2.82 2.94
CA THR A 101 5.15 -1.51 3.12
C THR A 101 3.64 -1.52 2.98
N ALA A 102 3.11 -2.35 2.08
CA ALA A 102 1.67 -2.44 1.85
C ALA A 102 1.27 -3.80 1.27
N SER A 103 0.05 -4.19 1.60
CA SER A 103 -0.62 -5.36 1.06
C SER A 103 -1.95 -4.96 0.42
N GLY A 104 -2.51 -5.78 -0.44
CA GLY A 104 -3.79 -5.43 -1.05
C GLY A 104 -4.22 -6.35 -2.18
N LEU A 105 -5.15 -5.86 -2.99
CA LEU A 105 -5.69 -6.55 -4.15
C LEU A 105 -5.58 -5.68 -5.39
N LEU A 106 -5.33 -6.33 -6.51
CA LEU A 106 -5.49 -5.78 -7.86
C LEU A 106 -6.71 -6.44 -8.51
N LEU A 107 -7.63 -5.64 -9.03
CA LEU A 107 -8.83 -6.08 -9.72
C LEU A 107 -8.84 -5.50 -11.14
N GLU A 108 -9.03 -6.33 -12.16
CA GLU A 108 -9.30 -5.84 -13.52
C GLU A 108 -10.78 -5.46 -13.64
N THR A 109 -11.07 -4.17 -13.69
CA THR A 109 -12.44 -3.65 -13.60
C THR A 109 -12.98 -3.10 -14.92
N GLY A 110 -12.19 -3.06 -15.98
CA GLY A 110 -12.58 -2.46 -17.27
C GLY A 110 -13.83 -3.08 -17.86
N ALA A 111 -13.96 -4.40 -17.78
CA ALA A 111 -15.15 -5.10 -18.24
C ALA A 111 -16.34 -4.98 -17.26
N SER A 112 -16.07 -5.01 -15.97
CA SER A 112 -17.11 -5.08 -14.93
C SER A 112 -17.66 -3.72 -14.49
N CYS A 113 -16.94 -2.60 -14.71
CA CYS A 113 -17.42 -1.26 -14.33
C CYS A 113 -18.82 -0.94 -14.81
N ARG A 114 -19.22 -1.41 -16.02
CA ARG A 114 -20.55 -1.19 -16.56
C ARG A 114 -21.67 -1.88 -15.79
N LEU A 115 -21.35 -3.00 -15.12
CA LEU A 115 -22.30 -3.76 -14.29
C LEU A 115 -22.61 -3.03 -12.98
N PHE A 116 -21.77 -2.07 -12.60
CA PHE A 116 -21.85 -1.32 -11.35
C PHE A 116 -22.17 0.17 -11.58
N ASP A 117 -22.73 0.55 -12.71
CA ASP A 117 -23.01 1.96 -13.05
C ASP A 117 -21.78 2.87 -13.01
N GLY A 118 -20.61 2.32 -13.39
CA GLY A 118 -19.33 3.02 -13.46
C GLY A 118 -18.45 2.88 -12.23
N HIS A 119 -17.21 3.38 -12.35
CA HIS A 119 -16.19 3.22 -11.32
C HIS A 119 -16.54 3.89 -9.98
N HIS A 120 -17.19 5.05 -9.97
CA HIS A 120 -17.58 5.72 -8.72
C HIS A 120 -18.61 4.93 -7.89
N ALA A 121 -19.54 4.25 -8.56
CA ALA A 121 -20.51 3.42 -7.87
C ALA A 121 -19.85 2.13 -7.37
N LEU A 122 -18.96 1.55 -8.16
CA LEU A 122 -18.13 0.42 -7.78
C LEU A 122 -17.29 0.75 -6.53
N ASP A 123 -16.60 1.91 -6.51
CA ASP A 123 -15.79 2.35 -5.37
C ASP A 123 -16.60 2.47 -4.09
N ARG A 124 -17.77 3.11 -4.17
CA ARG A 124 -18.65 3.25 -3.00
C ARG A 124 -19.08 1.90 -2.46
N ARG A 125 -19.40 0.96 -3.33
CA ARG A 125 -19.81 -0.39 -2.94
C ARG A 125 -18.65 -1.15 -2.30
N ILE A 126 -17.49 -1.18 -2.95
CA ILE A 126 -16.28 -1.82 -2.41
C ILE A 126 -15.92 -1.21 -1.05
N ALA A 127 -15.88 0.12 -0.94
CA ALA A 127 -15.54 0.79 0.31
C ALA A 127 -16.55 0.52 1.44
N ALA A 128 -17.84 0.40 1.13
CA ALA A 128 -18.87 0.06 2.10
C ALA A 128 -18.71 -1.38 2.61
N GLU A 129 -18.50 -2.33 1.70
CA GLU A 129 -18.34 -3.74 2.06
C GLU A 129 -17.01 -3.99 2.79
N LEU A 130 -15.89 -3.37 2.37
CA LEU A 130 -14.62 -3.44 3.11
C LEU A 130 -14.78 -2.97 4.55
N ARG A 131 -15.47 -1.85 4.78
CA ARG A 131 -15.75 -1.35 6.13
C ARG A 131 -16.58 -2.33 6.96
N GLN A 132 -17.58 -2.99 6.36
CA GLN A 132 -18.35 -4.03 7.05
C GLN A 132 -17.48 -5.23 7.43
N LEU A 133 -16.48 -5.56 6.60
CA LEU A 133 -15.49 -6.59 6.88
C LEU A 133 -14.41 -6.11 7.88
N GLY A 134 -14.44 -4.85 8.32
CA GLY A 134 -13.46 -4.25 9.23
C GLY A 134 -12.13 -3.90 8.54
N TYR A 135 -12.16 -3.59 7.25
CA TYR A 135 -10.99 -3.14 6.50
C TYR A 135 -11.18 -1.74 5.92
N SER A 136 -10.07 -1.05 5.74
CA SER A 136 -9.97 0.17 4.97
C SER A 136 -8.91 0.01 3.87
N ALA A 137 -9.09 0.69 2.74
CA ALA A 137 -8.13 0.66 1.65
C ALA A 137 -8.05 2.03 0.96
N ALA A 138 -6.87 2.35 0.41
CA ALA A 138 -6.74 3.39 -0.59
C ALA A 138 -6.90 2.78 -1.98
N PHE A 139 -7.61 3.48 -2.83
CA PHE A 139 -7.95 3.04 -4.19
C PHE A 139 -6.99 3.71 -5.18
N GLY A 140 -6.65 3.02 -6.27
CA GLY A 140 -5.87 3.60 -7.37
C GLY A 140 -6.27 2.96 -8.69
N TYR A 141 -6.60 3.77 -9.70
CA TYR A 141 -6.95 3.28 -11.03
C TYR A 141 -5.88 3.61 -12.06
N ALA A 142 -5.53 2.62 -12.89
CA ALA A 142 -4.67 2.82 -14.04
C ALA A 142 -4.88 1.73 -15.11
N PRO A 143 -4.39 1.96 -16.35
CA PRO A 143 -4.41 0.97 -17.42
C PRO A 143 -3.56 -0.27 -17.12
N THR A 144 -2.58 -0.15 -16.23
CA THR A 144 -1.69 -1.24 -15.81
C THR A 144 -1.84 -1.54 -14.32
N PRO A 145 -1.63 -2.79 -13.88
CA PRO A 145 -1.72 -3.16 -12.46
C PRO A 145 -0.66 -2.45 -11.61
N ARG A 146 0.54 -2.24 -12.15
CA ARG A 146 1.64 -1.58 -11.44
C ARG A 146 1.35 -0.11 -11.19
N ALA A 147 0.92 0.61 -12.21
CA ALA A 147 0.56 2.02 -12.08
C ALA A 147 -0.63 2.22 -11.12
N ALA A 148 -1.66 1.36 -11.18
CA ALA A 148 -2.78 1.39 -10.27
C ALA A 148 -2.30 1.24 -8.80
N ARG A 149 -1.38 0.30 -8.55
CA ARG A 149 -0.78 0.09 -7.24
C ARG A 149 -0.01 1.32 -6.76
N TRP A 150 0.85 1.91 -7.59
CA TRP A 150 1.60 3.12 -7.23
C TRP A 150 0.71 4.32 -6.90
N ILE A 151 -0.39 4.50 -7.64
CA ILE A 151 -1.39 5.53 -7.35
C ILE A 151 -2.04 5.27 -5.98
N GLY A 152 -2.47 4.04 -5.70
CA GLY A 152 -3.04 3.65 -4.42
C GLY A 152 -2.07 3.88 -3.26
N LEU A 153 -0.79 3.50 -3.43
CA LEU A 153 0.27 3.72 -2.44
C LEU A 153 0.53 5.22 -2.20
N ALA A 154 0.50 6.03 -3.26
CA ALA A 154 0.65 7.48 -3.10
C ALA A 154 -0.44 8.07 -2.21
N ARG A 155 -1.67 7.58 -2.33
CA ARG A 155 -2.79 7.98 -1.45
C ARG A 155 -2.59 7.53 -0.01
N LEU A 156 -2.05 6.33 0.22
CA LEU A 156 -1.67 5.88 1.57
C LEU A 156 -0.61 6.78 2.20
N HIS A 157 0.31 7.32 1.41
CA HIS A 157 1.36 8.24 1.87
C HIS A 157 0.92 9.71 1.90
N GLY A 158 -0.38 9.97 2.05
CA GLY A 158 -0.94 11.31 2.29
C GLY A 158 -1.23 12.12 1.03
N ARG A 159 -1.09 11.54 -0.18
CA ARG A 159 -1.47 12.21 -1.42
C ARG A 159 -2.92 11.90 -1.81
N GLN A 160 -3.86 12.29 -0.96
CA GLN A 160 -5.29 12.01 -1.16
C GLN A 160 -5.84 12.55 -2.49
N GLU A 161 -5.30 13.67 -2.99
CA GLU A 161 -5.70 14.30 -4.26
C GLU A 161 -5.01 13.69 -5.49
N GLN A 162 -4.21 12.62 -5.32
CA GLN A 162 -3.58 11.95 -6.46
C GLN A 162 -4.63 11.50 -7.47
N ARG A 163 -4.47 11.91 -8.73
CA ARG A 163 -5.40 11.56 -9.81
C ARG A 163 -5.25 10.10 -10.21
N ASP A 164 -6.33 9.53 -10.70
CA ASP A 164 -6.34 8.25 -11.40
C ASP A 164 -5.99 8.43 -12.88
N ALA A 165 -5.45 7.38 -13.50
CA ALA A 165 -5.19 7.33 -14.93
C ALA A 165 -6.14 6.33 -15.58
N PHE A 166 -7.23 6.80 -16.17
CA PHE A 166 -8.22 5.93 -16.84
C PHE A 166 -7.82 5.55 -18.25
N GLU A 167 -6.94 6.32 -18.87
CA GLU A 167 -6.49 6.14 -20.23
C GLU A 167 -4.96 6.08 -20.33
N PRO A 168 -4.39 5.25 -21.22
CA PRO A 168 -2.93 5.19 -21.42
C PRO A 168 -2.30 6.54 -21.76
N ALA A 169 -2.99 7.40 -22.52
CA ALA A 169 -2.49 8.71 -22.92
C ALA A 169 -2.26 9.68 -21.74
N THR A 170 -2.93 9.47 -20.62
CA THR A 170 -2.80 10.32 -19.43
C THR A 170 -1.81 9.75 -18.39
N LEU A 171 -1.38 8.50 -18.56
CA LEU A 171 -0.66 7.73 -17.58
C LEU A 171 0.64 8.41 -17.13
N GLU A 172 1.49 8.79 -18.07
CA GLU A 172 2.78 9.44 -17.75
C GLU A 172 2.57 10.73 -16.95
N ASN A 173 1.61 11.57 -17.33
CA ASN A 173 1.30 12.81 -16.64
C ASN A 173 0.81 12.59 -15.20
N VAL A 174 0.08 11.49 -14.98
CA VAL A 174 -0.44 11.11 -13.66
C VAL A 174 0.66 10.51 -12.79
N LEU A 175 1.56 9.72 -13.36
CA LEU A 175 2.63 9.05 -12.65
C LEU A 175 3.83 9.97 -12.37
N ALA A 176 4.15 10.89 -13.27
CA ALA A 176 5.34 11.75 -13.17
C ALA A 176 5.48 12.49 -11.81
N PRO A 177 4.42 13.03 -11.18
CA PRO A 177 4.53 13.70 -9.88
C PRO A 177 4.66 12.75 -8.68
N LEU A 178 4.51 11.42 -8.85
CA LEU A 178 4.58 10.46 -7.75
C LEU A 178 5.95 10.45 -7.10
N PRO A 179 6.02 10.41 -5.75
CA PRO A 179 7.28 10.20 -5.05
C PRO A 179 7.85 8.81 -5.35
N ILE A 180 9.17 8.72 -5.48
CA ILE A 180 9.83 7.41 -5.68
C ILE A 180 9.62 6.43 -4.51
N ALA A 181 9.27 6.91 -3.32
CA ALA A 181 8.89 6.07 -2.19
C ALA A 181 7.65 5.19 -2.47
N CYS A 182 6.80 5.56 -3.44
CA CYS A 182 5.64 4.76 -3.84
C CYS A 182 6.01 3.57 -4.76
N LEU A 183 7.26 3.48 -5.24
CA LEU A 183 7.71 2.42 -6.13
C LEU A 183 8.01 1.10 -5.41
N GLU A 184 8.03 1.12 -4.06
CA GLU A 184 8.32 -0.03 -3.20
C GLU A 184 9.69 -0.69 -3.49
N TRP A 185 10.65 0.12 -3.94
CA TRP A 185 12.04 -0.31 -4.05
C TRP A 185 12.70 -0.31 -2.68
N ASP A 186 13.79 -1.04 -2.55
CA ASP A 186 14.55 -1.10 -1.30
C ASP A 186 15.01 0.30 -0.83
N ALA A 187 15.07 0.47 0.48
CA ALA A 187 15.38 1.76 1.11
C ALA A 187 16.74 2.34 0.66
N GLY A 188 17.72 1.49 0.39
CA GLY A 188 19.04 1.91 -0.09
C GLY A 188 18.99 2.51 -1.49
N THR A 189 18.22 1.91 -2.40
CA THR A 189 17.97 2.45 -3.73
C THR A 189 17.23 3.79 -3.66
N VAL A 190 16.16 3.86 -2.86
CA VAL A 190 15.38 5.09 -2.69
C VAL A 190 16.26 6.21 -2.12
N ALA A 191 17.04 5.94 -1.07
CA ALA A 191 17.96 6.92 -0.48
C ALA A 191 19.03 7.39 -1.48
N THR A 192 19.58 6.47 -2.30
CA THR A 192 20.56 6.83 -3.33
C THR A 192 19.96 7.76 -4.38
N LEU A 193 18.74 7.47 -4.86
CA LEU A 193 18.05 8.30 -5.83
C LEU A 193 17.76 9.71 -5.24
N GLN A 194 17.29 9.76 -4.00
CA GLN A 194 17.03 11.03 -3.30
C GLN A 194 18.30 11.87 -3.13
N ALA A 195 19.42 11.26 -2.79
CA ALA A 195 20.72 11.90 -2.70
C ALA A 195 21.21 12.50 -4.04
N LEU A 196 20.73 11.90 -5.16
CA LEU A 196 20.98 12.43 -6.51
C LEU A 196 19.98 13.53 -6.94
N GLY A 197 19.04 13.93 -6.07
CA GLY A 197 17.99 14.89 -6.38
C GLY A 197 16.82 14.32 -7.17
N LEU A 198 16.76 12.99 -7.35
CA LEU A 198 15.70 12.29 -8.07
C LEU A 198 14.62 11.89 -7.07
N GLY A 199 13.63 12.74 -6.87
CA GLY A 199 12.60 12.53 -5.85
C GLY A 199 11.26 12.03 -6.40
N ARG A 200 11.06 12.12 -7.70
CA ARG A 200 9.79 11.81 -8.36
C ARG A 200 9.96 10.81 -9.49
N LEU A 201 8.93 10.08 -9.80
CA LEU A 201 8.94 9.13 -10.92
C LEU A 201 9.26 9.81 -12.26
N GLY A 202 8.75 11.02 -12.51
CA GLY A 202 9.06 11.79 -13.71
C GLY A 202 10.55 12.12 -13.87
N ASP A 203 11.31 12.21 -12.77
CA ASP A 203 12.76 12.41 -12.84
C ASP A 203 13.45 11.15 -13.39
N LEU A 204 12.94 9.94 -13.01
CA LEU A 204 13.46 8.66 -13.46
C LEU A 204 13.13 8.40 -14.93
N LEU A 205 11.92 8.77 -15.37
CA LEU A 205 11.48 8.58 -16.77
C LEU A 205 12.32 9.38 -17.78
N ARG A 206 12.95 10.47 -17.33
CA ARG A 206 13.83 11.31 -18.16
C ARG A 206 15.28 10.77 -18.28
N LEU A 207 15.65 9.79 -17.46
CA LEU A 207 17.01 9.26 -17.46
C LEU A 207 17.25 8.36 -18.68
N PRO A 208 18.48 8.34 -19.23
CA PRO A 208 18.85 7.39 -20.26
C PRO A 208 18.70 5.94 -19.73
N ARG A 209 17.84 5.15 -20.38
CA ARG A 209 17.43 3.81 -19.94
C ARG A 209 18.59 2.85 -19.68
N THR A 210 19.57 2.82 -20.61
CA THR A 210 20.76 1.97 -20.48
C THR A 210 21.65 2.36 -19.29
N ALA A 211 21.78 3.66 -19.02
CA ALA A 211 22.55 4.13 -17.89
C ALA A 211 21.82 3.85 -16.55
N PHE A 212 20.50 3.98 -16.55
CA PHE A 212 19.67 3.64 -15.40
C PHE A 212 19.75 2.15 -15.08
N ALA A 213 19.52 1.26 -16.05
CA ALA A 213 19.62 -0.20 -15.87
C ALA A 213 20.98 -0.65 -15.38
N ARG A 214 22.08 -0.06 -15.92
CA ARG A 214 23.44 -0.38 -15.48
C ARG A 214 23.72 -0.01 -14.03
N ARG A 215 23.11 1.08 -13.52
CA ARG A 215 23.37 1.57 -12.16
C ARG A 215 22.42 0.99 -11.11
N PHE A 216 21.17 0.81 -11.46
CA PHE A 216 20.10 0.45 -10.51
C PHE A 216 19.50 -0.95 -10.74
N GLY A 217 19.95 -1.65 -11.79
CA GLY A 217 19.48 -2.98 -12.16
C GLY A 217 18.41 -2.98 -13.25
N PRO A 218 18.36 -4.01 -14.08
CA PRO A 218 17.36 -4.15 -15.14
C PRO A 218 15.95 -4.36 -14.59
N GLU A 219 15.81 -5.00 -13.42
CA GLU A 219 14.52 -5.25 -12.78
C GLU A 219 13.77 -3.96 -12.45
N ARG A 220 14.47 -2.89 -12.03
CA ARG A 220 13.86 -1.58 -11.76
C ARG A 220 13.47 -0.85 -13.04
N LEU A 221 14.24 -1.05 -14.12
CA LEU A 221 13.83 -0.56 -15.43
C LEU A 221 12.58 -1.27 -15.92
N ASP A 222 12.49 -2.60 -15.77
CA ASP A 222 11.28 -3.38 -16.07
C ASP A 222 10.08 -2.91 -15.27
N ASP A 223 10.27 -2.49 -14.02
CA ASP A 223 9.21 -1.91 -13.21
C ASP A 223 8.65 -0.63 -13.82
N LEU A 224 9.53 0.26 -14.29
CA LEU A 224 9.12 1.49 -14.98
C LEU A 224 8.41 1.20 -16.31
N ASP A 225 8.87 0.17 -17.03
CA ASP A 225 8.32 -0.20 -18.35
C ASP A 225 6.97 -0.88 -18.27
N ARG A 226 6.66 -1.53 -17.14
CA ARG A 226 5.37 -2.18 -16.90
C ARG A 226 4.35 -1.27 -16.22
N ALA A 227 4.74 -0.07 -15.87
CA ALA A 227 3.85 0.94 -15.33
C ALA A 227 3.20 1.74 -16.45
#